data_fd107fb3b28dfeb4e55cddc82e3af0a5
#
_entry.id   fd107fb3b28dfeb4e55cddc82e3af0a5
#
_cell.length_a   1.000
_cell.length_b   1.000
_cell.length_c   1.000
_cell.angle_alpha   90.00
_cell.angle_beta   90.00
_cell.angle_gamma   90.00
#
_symmetry.space_group_name_H-M   'P 1'
#
loop_
_entity.id
_entity.type
_entity.pdbx_description
1 polymer ?
#
loop_
_entity_poly.entity_id
_entity_poly.type
_entity_poly.pdbx_seq_one_letter_code
_entity_poly.pdbx_strand_id
1 'polypeptide(L)'
;ICSSMEKVTMIYDRTIVAVFKENRKVLKEMVHEAEEFYYSTRQQKYEIIPLLRDLQDSDVHTGHFYVQVVDYISETSKALLHITRPCYKHVDNNHTGLSKEQVYDLKRINDRVEDIFSDINDMLRNRSFEAMDSVLTKRDEMFDLIDEVMQNQLRRLRDTGGSSSANMLFFNILTETKTMILHSRNIMKSLEHFVKK
;
A
#
# COMPACT_ATOMS: atom_id res chain seq x y z
N ILE A 1 14.44 4.52 1.05
CA ILE A 1 13.41 3.63 1.64
C ILE A 1 12.50 4.43 2.56
N CYS A 2 13.02 5.15 3.58
CA CYS A 2 12.20 5.95 4.49
C CYS A 2 11.30 6.93 3.74
N SER A 3 11.86 7.76 2.87
CA SER A 3 11.11 8.69 2.01
C SER A 3 10.07 7.97 1.13
N SER A 4 10.37 6.77 0.64
CA SER A 4 9.42 5.98 -0.15
C SER A 4 8.24 5.53 0.69
N MET A 5 8.46 5.07 1.92
CA MET A 5 7.38 4.63 2.82
C MET A 5 6.52 5.79 3.30
N GLU A 6 7.11 6.95 3.58
CA GLU A 6 6.38 8.19 3.88
C GLU A 6 5.50 8.62 2.69
N LYS A 7 6.02 8.51 1.48
CA LYS A 7 5.26 8.82 0.25
C LYS A 7 4.08 7.85 0.07
N VAL A 8 4.26 6.56 0.32
CA VAL A 8 3.18 5.55 0.31
C VAL A 8 2.07 5.93 1.28
N THR A 9 2.42 6.23 2.54
CA THR A 9 1.46 6.61 3.59
C THR A 9 0.64 7.82 3.15
N MET A 10 1.30 8.87 2.71
CA MET A 10 0.67 10.13 2.30
C MET A 10 -0.29 9.94 1.12
N ILE A 11 0.14 9.23 0.05
CA ILE A 11 -0.70 9.04 -1.13
C ILE A 11 -1.90 8.16 -0.79
N TYR A 12 -1.72 7.09 0.00
CA TYR A 12 -2.81 6.20 0.40
C TYR A 12 -3.87 6.95 1.18
N ASP A 13 -3.51 7.58 2.31
CA ASP A 13 -4.45 8.31 3.16
C ASP A 13 -5.21 9.41 2.37
N ARG A 14 -4.49 10.27 1.66
CA ARG A 14 -5.11 11.32 0.86
C ARG A 14 -6.06 10.78 -0.21
N THR A 15 -5.76 9.63 -0.79
CA THR A 15 -6.64 8.98 -1.78
C THR A 15 -7.92 8.50 -1.12
N ILE A 16 -7.82 7.77 0.00
CA ILE A 16 -8.99 7.23 0.70
C ILE A 16 -9.90 8.35 1.21
N VAL A 17 -9.33 9.38 1.85
CA VAL A 17 -10.09 10.55 2.30
C VAL A 17 -10.74 11.30 1.14
N ALA A 18 -10.05 11.44 0.01
CA ALA A 18 -10.57 12.13 -1.17
C ALA A 18 -11.73 11.36 -1.83
N VAL A 19 -11.70 10.01 -1.81
CA VAL A 19 -12.85 9.19 -2.27
C VAL A 19 -14.07 9.41 -1.41
N PHE A 20 -13.94 9.46 -0.09
CA PHE A 20 -15.08 9.73 0.81
C PHE A 20 -15.74 11.08 0.55
N LYS A 21 -14.95 12.06 0.11
CA LYS A 21 -15.39 13.43 -0.18
C LYS A 21 -15.71 13.65 -1.66
N GLU A 22 -15.58 12.62 -2.48
CA GLU A 22 -15.67 12.70 -3.95
C GLU A 22 -14.83 13.86 -4.54
N ASN A 23 -13.67 14.13 -3.92
CA ASN A 23 -12.80 15.23 -4.30
C ASN A 23 -11.94 14.88 -5.53
N ARG A 24 -12.52 15.12 -6.72
CA ARG A 24 -11.90 14.85 -8.01
C ARG A 24 -10.51 15.50 -8.17
N LYS A 25 -10.33 16.75 -7.67
CA LYS A 25 -9.05 17.45 -7.81
C LYS A 25 -7.94 16.75 -7.04
N VAL A 26 -8.17 16.43 -5.78
CA VAL A 26 -7.20 15.72 -4.94
C VAL A 26 -6.92 14.32 -5.50
N LEU A 27 -7.94 13.59 -5.96
CA LEU A 27 -7.74 12.28 -6.59
C LEU A 27 -6.87 12.35 -7.83
N LYS A 28 -7.04 13.39 -8.68
CA LYS A 28 -6.17 13.60 -9.84
C LYS A 28 -4.72 13.87 -9.45
N GLU A 29 -4.49 14.67 -8.40
CA GLU A 29 -3.16 14.92 -7.84
C GLU A 29 -2.53 13.60 -7.34
N MET A 30 -3.29 12.77 -6.61
CA MET A 30 -2.80 11.51 -6.07
C MET A 30 -2.48 10.49 -7.17
N VAL A 31 -3.24 10.46 -8.26
CA VAL A 31 -2.89 9.64 -9.43
C VAL A 31 -1.54 10.06 -10.00
N HIS A 32 -1.31 11.36 -10.18
CA HIS A 32 -0.04 11.87 -10.70
C HIS A 32 1.13 11.49 -9.79
N GLU A 33 1.01 11.73 -8.49
CA GLU A 33 2.02 11.35 -7.49
C GLU A 33 2.30 9.83 -7.49
N ALA A 34 1.26 9.01 -7.59
CA ALA A 34 1.41 7.55 -7.64
C ALA A 34 2.06 7.08 -8.95
N GLU A 35 1.75 7.71 -10.09
CA GLU A 35 2.37 7.42 -11.37
C GLU A 35 3.86 7.76 -11.36
N GLU A 36 4.23 8.96 -10.93
CA GLU A 36 5.63 9.37 -10.81
C GLU A 36 6.40 8.43 -9.88
N PHE A 37 5.81 8.08 -8.74
CA PHE A 37 6.42 7.17 -7.79
C PHE A 37 6.62 5.78 -8.39
N TYR A 38 5.62 5.23 -9.07
CA TYR A 38 5.73 3.93 -9.73
C TYR A 38 6.80 3.92 -10.82
N TYR A 39 6.83 4.93 -11.70
CA TYR A 39 7.84 5.00 -12.75
C TYR A 39 9.26 5.17 -12.19
N SER A 40 9.43 5.98 -11.17
CA SER A 40 10.72 6.16 -10.49
C SER A 40 11.22 4.84 -9.86
N THR A 41 10.38 4.13 -9.12
CA THR A 41 10.76 2.86 -8.48
C THR A 41 11.02 1.77 -9.51
N ARG A 42 10.28 1.75 -10.61
CA ARG A 42 10.51 0.83 -11.72
C ARG A 42 11.85 1.11 -12.41
N GLN A 43 12.21 2.36 -12.62
CA GLN A 43 13.49 2.73 -13.18
C GLN A 43 14.64 2.26 -12.27
N GLN A 44 14.54 2.45 -10.97
CA GLN A 44 15.52 1.96 -9.99
C GLN A 44 15.76 0.44 -10.09
N LYS A 45 14.73 -0.36 -10.39
CA LYS A 45 14.90 -1.82 -10.63
C LYS A 45 15.83 -2.13 -11.81
N TYR A 46 15.82 -1.32 -12.85
CA TYR A 46 16.72 -1.52 -14.01
C TYR A 46 18.13 -1.00 -13.73
N GLU A 47 18.26 0.10 -12.99
CA GLU A 47 19.55 0.72 -12.65
C GLU A 47 20.39 -0.12 -11.68
N ILE A 48 19.75 -1.02 -10.92
CA ILE A 48 20.45 -1.90 -9.99
C ILE A 48 21.27 -2.99 -10.71
N ILE A 49 20.88 -3.44 -11.89
CA ILE A 49 21.50 -4.57 -12.60
C ILE A 49 22.99 -4.30 -12.91
N PRO A 50 23.40 -3.15 -13.43
CA PRO A 50 24.81 -2.82 -13.61
C PRO A 50 25.60 -2.86 -12.29
N LEU A 51 25.02 -2.35 -11.20
CA LEU A 51 25.67 -2.32 -9.89
C LEU A 51 25.95 -3.72 -9.34
N LEU A 52 25.06 -4.68 -9.64
CA LEU A 52 25.21 -6.07 -9.19
C LEU A 52 26.35 -6.82 -9.93
N ARG A 53 26.71 -6.40 -11.13
CA ARG A 53 27.81 -7.02 -11.90
C ARG A 53 29.18 -6.79 -11.28
N ASP A 54 29.32 -5.68 -10.56
CA ASP A 54 30.60 -5.27 -9.95
C ASP A 54 30.75 -5.71 -8.49
N LEU A 55 29.77 -6.49 -7.96
CA LEU A 55 29.82 -7.02 -6.59
C LEU A 55 30.90 -8.09 -6.47
N GLN A 56 31.67 -8.02 -5.37
CA GLN A 56 32.57 -9.08 -4.96
C GLN A 56 31.79 -10.24 -4.33
N ASP A 57 32.35 -11.44 -4.30
CA ASP A 57 31.70 -12.63 -3.73
C ASP A 57 31.24 -12.42 -2.28
N SER A 58 31.99 -11.62 -1.48
CA SER A 58 31.61 -11.24 -0.12
C SER A 58 30.33 -10.44 -0.03
N ASP A 59 29.96 -9.72 -1.10
CA ASP A 59 28.86 -8.76 -1.12
C ASP A 59 27.61 -9.28 -1.84
N VAL A 60 27.68 -10.47 -2.45
CA VAL A 60 26.56 -11.08 -3.19
C VAL A 60 25.31 -11.21 -2.32
N HIS A 61 25.48 -11.60 -1.05
CA HIS A 61 24.35 -11.72 -0.11
C HIS A 61 23.70 -10.36 0.18
N THR A 62 24.50 -9.32 0.35
CA THR A 62 24.04 -7.94 0.53
C THR A 62 23.29 -7.45 -0.70
N GLY A 63 23.83 -7.72 -1.89
CA GLY A 63 23.19 -7.42 -3.17
C GLY A 63 21.83 -8.07 -3.32
N HIS A 64 21.68 -9.32 -2.89
CA HIS A 64 20.40 -10.03 -2.91
C HIS A 64 19.29 -9.30 -2.10
N PHE A 65 19.59 -8.88 -0.86
CA PHE A 65 18.64 -8.13 -0.05
C PHE A 65 18.31 -6.77 -0.66
N TYR A 66 19.29 -6.09 -1.24
CA TYR A 66 19.04 -4.81 -1.90
C TYR A 66 18.08 -4.96 -3.09
N VAL A 67 18.26 -5.98 -3.92
CA VAL A 67 17.34 -6.32 -5.02
C VAL A 67 15.92 -6.56 -4.49
N GLN A 68 15.78 -7.35 -3.42
CA GLN A 68 14.48 -7.62 -2.83
C GLN A 68 13.78 -6.35 -2.33
N VAL A 69 14.50 -5.48 -1.64
CA VAL A 69 13.94 -4.22 -1.14
C VAL A 69 13.45 -3.34 -2.28
N VAL A 70 14.25 -3.17 -3.34
CA VAL A 70 13.86 -2.38 -4.51
C VAL A 70 12.66 -2.99 -5.21
N ASP A 71 12.60 -4.31 -5.32
CA ASP A 71 11.46 -5.02 -5.91
C ASP A 71 10.18 -4.80 -5.11
N TYR A 72 10.21 -4.97 -3.78
CA TYR A 72 9.05 -4.77 -2.92
C TYR A 72 8.58 -3.30 -2.90
N ILE A 73 9.48 -2.33 -2.96
CA ILE A 73 9.11 -0.90 -3.09
C ILE A 73 8.36 -0.68 -4.41
N SER A 74 8.84 -1.26 -5.50
CA SER A 74 8.19 -1.16 -6.81
C SER A 74 6.80 -1.82 -6.80
N GLU A 75 6.65 -2.99 -6.18
CA GLU A 75 5.34 -3.65 -6.08
C GLU A 75 4.38 -2.89 -5.14
N THR A 76 4.89 -2.28 -4.06
CA THR A 76 4.09 -1.39 -3.19
C THR A 76 3.59 -0.17 -3.96
N SER A 77 4.45 0.48 -4.75
CA SER A 77 4.07 1.63 -5.58
C SER A 77 3.04 1.27 -6.66
N LYS A 78 3.13 0.06 -7.22
CA LYS A 78 2.18 -0.48 -8.19
C LYS A 78 0.80 -0.71 -7.55
N ALA A 79 0.74 -1.34 -6.36
CA ALA A 79 -0.50 -1.52 -5.63
C ALA A 79 -1.17 -0.17 -5.32
N LEU A 80 -0.39 0.83 -4.91
CA LEU A 80 -0.87 2.18 -4.68
C LEU A 80 -1.46 2.82 -5.94
N LEU A 81 -0.83 2.63 -7.09
CA LEU A 81 -1.34 3.09 -8.38
C LEU A 81 -2.65 2.39 -8.76
N HIS A 82 -2.78 1.09 -8.44
CA HIS A 82 -4.00 0.31 -8.64
C HIS A 82 -5.15 0.71 -7.68
N ILE A 83 -4.87 1.46 -6.62
CA ILE A 83 -5.88 2.10 -5.77
C ILE A 83 -6.25 3.48 -6.34
N THR A 84 -5.26 4.33 -6.58
CA THR A 84 -5.49 5.75 -6.93
C THR A 84 -6.21 5.94 -8.26
N ARG A 85 -5.82 5.20 -9.31
CA ARG A 85 -6.42 5.31 -10.63
C ARG A 85 -7.91 4.93 -10.66
N PRO A 86 -8.34 3.77 -10.11
CA PRO A 86 -9.77 3.45 -10.05
C PRO A 86 -10.57 4.43 -9.19
N CYS A 87 -10.01 4.91 -8.07
CA CYS A 87 -10.64 5.93 -7.25
C CYS A 87 -10.92 7.22 -8.03
N TYR A 88 -9.91 7.72 -8.75
CA TYR A 88 -10.08 8.89 -9.62
C TYR A 88 -11.12 8.64 -10.71
N LYS A 89 -11.01 7.54 -11.46
CA LYS A 89 -11.94 7.21 -12.55
C LYS A 89 -13.37 7.07 -12.06
N HIS A 90 -13.58 6.52 -10.88
CA HIS A 90 -14.91 6.36 -10.30
C HIS A 90 -15.60 7.71 -10.07
N VAL A 91 -14.88 8.67 -9.48
CA VAL A 91 -15.39 10.01 -9.23
C VAL A 91 -15.50 10.84 -10.53
N ASP A 92 -14.49 10.74 -11.41
CA ASP A 92 -14.44 11.44 -12.68
C ASP A 92 -15.58 11.06 -13.64
N ASN A 93 -15.99 9.78 -13.62
CA ASN A 93 -17.12 9.27 -14.39
C ASN A 93 -18.49 9.46 -13.71
N ASN A 94 -18.56 10.19 -12.59
CA ASN A 94 -19.77 10.43 -11.82
C ASN A 94 -20.52 9.12 -11.44
N HIS A 95 -19.77 8.07 -11.11
CA HIS A 95 -20.39 6.85 -10.58
C HIS A 95 -21.00 7.11 -9.20
N THR A 96 -22.02 6.31 -8.85
CA THR A 96 -22.62 6.36 -7.51
C THR A 96 -21.55 6.18 -6.45
N GLY A 97 -21.49 7.09 -5.48
CA GLY A 97 -20.53 7.04 -4.38
C GLY A 97 -20.63 5.79 -3.52
N LEU A 98 -19.65 5.60 -2.66
CA LEU A 98 -19.63 4.51 -1.70
C LEU A 98 -20.79 4.65 -0.70
N SER A 99 -21.37 3.52 -0.28
CA SER A 99 -22.39 3.51 0.77
C SER A 99 -21.82 3.94 2.12
N LYS A 100 -22.68 4.32 3.06
CA LYS A 100 -22.25 4.70 4.42
C LYS A 100 -21.49 3.57 5.12
N GLU A 101 -21.91 2.34 4.91
CA GLU A 101 -21.28 1.14 5.45
C GLU A 101 -19.91 0.91 4.83
N GLN A 102 -19.77 1.07 3.51
CA GLN A 102 -18.49 0.98 2.82
C GLN A 102 -17.52 2.07 3.29
N VAL A 103 -17.98 3.31 3.45
CA VAL A 103 -17.17 4.41 3.99
C VAL A 103 -16.73 4.12 5.43
N TYR A 104 -17.63 3.58 6.26
CA TYR A 104 -17.31 3.20 7.65
C TYR A 104 -16.23 2.12 7.69
N ASP A 105 -16.39 1.06 6.91
CA ASP A 105 -15.42 -0.03 6.83
C ASP A 105 -14.05 0.45 6.31
N LEU A 106 -14.03 1.29 5.26
CA LEU A 106 -12.76 1.83 4.74
C LEU A 106 -12.09 2.81 5.72
N LYS A 107 -12.83 3.53 6.56
CA LYS A 107 -12.23 4.35 7.63
C LYS A 107 -11.50 3.47 8.64
N ARG A 108 -12.15 2.39 9.13
CA ARG A 108 -11.50 1.44 10.04
C ARG A 108 -10.20 0.89 9.45
N ILE A 109 -10.22 0.58 8.15
CA ILE A 109 -9.06 0.07 7.43
C ILE A 109 -7.99 1.15 7.30
N ASN A 110 -8.35 2.39 6.93
CA ASN A 110 -7.40 3.51 6.82
C ASN A 110 -6.69 3.78 8.15
N ASP A 111 -7.42 3.81 9.25
CA ASP A 111 -6.85 4.01 10.60
C ASP A 111 -5.82 2.92 10.95
N ARG A 112 -6.09 1.65 10.57
CA ARG A 112 -5.16 0.55 10.79
C ARG A 112 -3.94 0.62 9.86
N VAL A 113 -4.12 1.04 8.61
CA VAL A 113 -3.01 1.28 7.67
C VAL A 113 -2.09 2.37 8.21
N GLU A 114 -2.64 3.49 8.66
CA GLU A 114 -1.85 4.58 9.29
C GLU A 114 -1.03 4.08 10.47
N ASP A 115 -1.64 3.31 11.38
CA ASP A 115 -0.96 2.76 12.54
C ASP A 115 0.22 1.85 12.16
N ILE A 116 0.02 0.92 11.21
CA ILE A 116 1.08 0.04 10.69
C ILE A 116 2.20 0.85 10.03
N PHE A 117 1.86 1.82 9.18
CA PHE A 117 2.85 2.62 8.47
C PHE A 117 3.57 3.62 9.39
N SER A 118 2.93 4.09 10.45
CA SER A 118 3.60 4.87 11.51
C SER A 118 4.71 4.06 12.16
N ASP A 119 4.42 2.83 12.60
CA ASP A 119 5.43 1.94 13.18
C ASP A 119 6.57 1.65 12.20
N ILE A 120 6.25 1.36 10.93
CA ILE A 120 7.24 1.12 9.88
C ILE A 120 8.16 2.34 9.70
N ASN A 121 7.59 3.54 9.59
CA ASN A 121 8.34 4.77 9.40
C ASN A 121 9.23 5.07 10.61
N ASP A 122 8.74 4.83 11.82
CA ASP A 122 9.51 5.04 13.05
C ASP A 122 10.67 4.04 13.17
N MET A 123 10.46 2.77 12.83
CA MET A 123 11.54 1.78 12.76
C MET A 123 12.62 2.17 11.74
N LEU A 124 12.22 2.67 10.57
CA LEU A 124 13.14 3.10 9.51
C LEU A 124 13.94 4.35 9.92
N ARG A 125 13.29 5.35 10.54
CA ARG A 125 13.94 6.58 11.01
C ARG A 125 14.94 6.29 12.12
N ASN A 126 14.56 5.46 13.08
CA ASN A 126 15.37 5.13 14.25
C ASN A 126 16.39 4.02 13.97
N ARG A 127 16.32 3.38 12.81
CA ARG A 127 17.12 2.19 12.45
C ARG A 127 17.02 1.09 13.51
N SER A 128 15.87 0.96 14.16
CA SER A 128 15.57 -0.04 15.18
C SER A 128 14.41 -0.92 14.71
N PHE A 129 14.60 -2.23 14.79
CA PHE A 129 13.61 -3.23 14.35
C PHE A 129 12.97 -3.98 15.54
N GLU A 130 13.08 -3.43 16.75
CA GLU A 130 12.52 -4.03 17.97
C GLU A 130 10.99 -4.17 17.93
N ALA A 131 10.31 -3.25 17.21
CA ALA A 131 8.87 -3.29 17.04
C ALA A 131 8.38 -4.23 15.92
N MET A 132 9.26 -5.02 15.29
CA MET A 132 8.90 -5.88 14.15
C MET A 132 7.76 -6.86 14.48
N ASP A 133 7.81 -7.51 15.65
CA ASP A 133 6.77 -8.45 16.07
C ASP A 133 5.42 -7.77 16.24
N SER A 134 5.40 -6.53 16.74
CA SER A 134 4.19 -5.70 16.82
C SER A 134 3.62 -5.41 15.44
N VAL A 135 4.45 -5.03 14.47
CA VAL A 135 4.02 -4.78 13.08
C VAL A 135 3.46 -6.06 12.45
N LEU A 136 4.06 -7.21 12.72
CA LEU A 136 3.55 -8.50 12.22
C LEU A 136 2.18 -8.84 12.80
N THR A 137 1.98 -8.60 14.09
CA THR A 137 0.67 -8.81 14.77
C THR A 137 -0.39 -7.86 14.19
N LYS A 138 -0.09 -6.56 14.09
CA LYS A 138 -1.01 -5.57 13.49
C LYS A 138 -1.37 -5.91 12.05
N ARG A 139 -0.41 -6.44 11.27
CA ARG A 139 -0.68 -6.92 9.90
C ARG A 139 -1.69 -8.08 9.89
N ASP A 140 -1.52 -9.07 10.75
CA ASP A 140 -2.41 -10.24 10.80
C ASP A 140 -3.83 -9.80 11.20
N GLU A 141 -3.97 -8.96 12.24
CA GLU A 141 -5.25 -8.34 12.61
C GLU A 141 -5.87 -7.52 11.47
N MET A 142 -5.05 -6.84 10.67
CA MET A 142 -5.49 -6.08 9.50
C MET A 142 -6.01 -7.00 8.40
N PHE A 143 -5.37 -8.15 8.16
CA PHE A 143 -5.84 -9.12 7.17
C PHE A 143 -7.15 -9.75 7.59
N ASP A 144 -7.31 -10.09 8.87
CA ASP A 144 -8.56 -10.59 9.43
C ASP A 144 -9.69 -9.55 9.28
N LEU A 145 -9.39 -8.27 9.55
CA LEU A 145 -10.33 -7.17 9.34
C LEU A 145 -10.76 -7.04 7.87
N ILE A 146 -9.81 -7.09 6.93
CA ILE A 146 -10.12 -7.01 5.50
C ILE A 146 -11.01 -8.19 5.10
N ASP A 147 -10.69 -9.41 5.55
CA ASP A 147 -11.47 -10.60 5.22
C ASP A 147 -12.90 -10.54 5.84
N GLU A 148 -13.05 -10.05 7.08
CA GLU A 148 -14.35 -9.76 7.70
C GLU A 148 -15.17 -8.75 6.86
N VAL A 149 -14.54 -7.64 6.49
CA VAL A 149 -15.20 -6.57 5.72
C VAL A 149 -15.60 -7.06 4.33
N MET A 150 -14.77 -7.85 3.66
CA MET A 150 -15.11 -8.47 2.37
C MET A 150 -16.33 -9.40 2.50
N GLN A 151 -16.37 -10.26 3.52
CA GLN A 151 -17.49 -11.16 3.74
C GLN A 151 -18.78 -10.39 4.05
N ASN A 152 -18.70 -9.34 4.87
CA ASN A 152 -19.84 -8.49 5.19
C ASN A 152 -20.37 -7.78 3.93
N GLN A 153 -19.49 -7.31 3.05
CA GLN A 153 -19.91 -6.69 1.79
C GLN A 153 -20.59 -7.69 0.84
N LEU A 154 -20.11 -8.93 0.76
CA LEU A 154 -20.75 -9.98 -0.03
C LEU A 154 -22.16 -10.30 0.49
N ARG A 155 -22.37 -10.32 1.82
CA ARG A 155 -23.70 -10.48 2.41
C ARG A 155 -24.62 -9.31 2.06
N ARG A 156 -24.15 -8.07 2.19
CA ARG A 156 -24.88 -6.85 1.79
C ARG A 156 -25.31 -6.88 0.32
N LEU A 157 -24.42 -7.32 -0.57
CA LEU A 157 -24.71 -7.46 -2.00
C LEU A 157 -25.83 -8.44 -2.28
N ARG A 158 -25.81 -9.60 -1.62
CA ARG A 158 -26.86 -10.61 -1.76
C ARG A 158 -28.23 -10.07 -1.31
N ASP A 159 -28.26 -9.29 -0.23
CA ASP A 159 -29.48 -8.87 0.42
C ASP A 159 -30.08 -7.58 -0.20
N THR A 160 -29.26 -6.66 -0.68
CA THR A 160 -29.70 -5.32 -1.16
C THR A 160 -29.27 -4.97 -2.59
N GLY A 161 -28.36 -5.72 -3.19
CA GLY A 161 -27.75 -5.43 -4.50
C GLY A 161 -26.74 -4.27 -4.43
N GLY A 162 -27.17 -3.07 -4.66
CA GLY A 162 -26.33 -1.87 -4.65
C GLY A 162 -25.62 -1.58 -5.99
N SER A 163 -24.85 -0.47 -6.05
CA SER A 163 -24.13 -0.05 -7.25
C SER A 163 -22.97 -0.99 -7.58
N SER A 164 -22.97 -1.59 -8.75
CA SER A 164 -21.91 -2.47 -9.21
C SER A 164 -20.55 -1.77 -9.26
N SER A 165 -20.50 -0.51 -9.72
CA SER A 165 -19.26 0.26 -9.81
C SER A 165 -18.67 0.60 -8.44
N ALA A 166 -19.51 0.99 -7.47
CA ALA A 166 -19.08 1.25 -6.09
C ALA A 166 -18.56 -0.03 -5.41
N ASN A 167 -19.23 -1.16 -5.63
CA ASN A 167 -18.80 -2.45 -5.09
C ASN A 167 -17.47 -2.91 -5.68
N MET A 168 -17.27 -2.77 -6.99
CA MET A 168 -16.01 -3.10 -7.64
C MET A 168 -14.87 -2.23 -7.14
N LEU A 169 -15.10 -0.91 -6.98
CA LEU A 169 -14.10 -0.01 -6.39
C LEU A 169 -13.75 -0.44 -4.96
N PHE A 170 -14.75 -0.71 -4.14
CA PHE A 170 -14.58 -1.12 -2.75
C PHE A 170 -13.71 -2.38 -2.64
N PHE A 171 -14.04 -3.46 -3.36
CA PHE A 171 -13.25 -4.68 -3.37
C PHE A 171 -11.82 -4.47 -3.91
N ASN A 172 -11.66 -3.63 -4.93
CA ASN A 172 -10.34 -3.29 -5.45
C ASN A 172 -9.47 -2.62 -4.39
N ILE A 173 -10.01 -1.61 -3.67
CA ILE A 173 -9.29 -0.95 -2.58
C ILE A 173 -8.85 -1.97 -1.53
N LEU A 174 -9.74 -2.86 -1.09
CA LEU A 174 -9.42 -3.88 -0.08
C LEU A 174 -8.29 -4.80 -0.53
N THR A 175 -8.38 -5.32 -1.75
CA THR A 175 -7.40 -6.26 -2.31
C THR A 175 -6.02 -5.62 -2.45
N GLU A 176 -5.96 -4.41 -3.03
CA GLU A 176 -4.69 -3.72 -3.25
C GLU A 176 -4.09 -3.19 -1.93
N THR A 177 -4.92 -2.84 -0.93
CA THR A 177 -4.45 -2.51 0.41
C THR A 177 -3.75 -3.71 1.06
N LYS A 178 -4.34 -4.90 0.97
CA LYS A 178 -3.71 -6.16 1.46
C LYS A 178 -2.36 -6.40 0.79
N THR A 179 -2.29 -6.23 -0.53
CA THR A 179 -1.06 -6.35 -1.33
C THR A 179 0.00 -5.34 -0.91
N MET A 180 -0.39 -4.08 -0.75
CA MET A 180 0.51 -2.99 -0.32
C MET A 180 1.14 -3.27 1.06
N ILE A 181 0.34 -3.70 2.03
CA ILE A 181 0.81 -4.03 3.38
C ILE A 181 1.74 -5.25 3.36
N LEU A 182 1.43 -6.26 2.56
CA LEU A 182 2.27 -7.45 2.42
C LEU A 182 3.68 -7.09 1.91
N HIS A 183 3.78 -6.25 0.87
CA HIS A 183 5.06 -5.83 0.32
C HIS A 183 5.82 -4.92 1.29
N SER A 184 5.14 -4.00 1.97
CA SER A 184 5.75 -3.12 2.98
C SER A 184 6.37 -3.92 4.14
N ARG A 185 5.68 -4.96 4.61
CA ARG A 185 6.23 -5.90 5.59
C ARG A 185 7.46 -6.65 5.06
N ASN A 186 7.45 -7.06 3.79
CA ASN A 186 8.59 -7.76 3.19
C ASN A 186 9.82 -6.86 3.07
N ILE A 187 9.64 -5.56 2.78
CA ILE A 187 10.71 -4.56 2.86
C ILE A 187 11.35 -4.58 4.25
N MET A 188 10.53 -4.51 5.30
CA MET A 188 11.01 -4.47 6.68
C MET A 188 11.78 -5.72 7.07
N LYS A 189 11.30 -6.91 6.69
CA LYS A 189 12.03 -8.18 6.92
C LYS A 189 13.38 -8.23 6.23
N SER A 190 13.44 -7.78 4.97
CA SER A 190 14.70 -7.74 4.23
C SER A 190 15.71 -6.79 4.89
N LEU A 191 15.25 -5.64 5.39
CA LEU A 191 16.10 -4.67 6.09
C LEU A 191 16.56 -5.17 7.46
N GLU A 192 15.70 -5.83 8.22
CA GLU A 192 16.06 -6.43 9.50
C GLU A 192 17.21 -7.43 9.35
N HIS A 193 17.15 -8.29 8.33
CA HIS A 193 18.23 -9.23 8.02
C HIS A 193 19.54 -8.54 7.64
N PHE A 194 19.46 -7.36 7.02
CA PHE A 194 20.64 -6.57 6.67
C PHE A 194 21.30 -5.90 7.88
N VAL A 195 20.50 -5.43 8.84
CA VAL A 195 21.02 -4.69 10.02
C VAL A 195 21.53 -5.63 11.12
N LYS A 196 20.98 -6.85 11.25
CA LYS A 196 21.40 -7.83 12.27
C LYS A 196 22.71 -8.58 11.95
N LYS A 197 23.35 -8.28 10.83
CA LYS A 197 24.68 -8.76 10.46
C LYS A 197 25.74 -7.70 10.67
#